data_52ed4e665ec16542ce92fcc01344707a
#
_entry.id   52ed4e665ec16542ce92fcc01344707a
#
_cell.length_a   1.000
_cell.length_b   1.000
_cell.length_c   1.000
_cell.angle_alpha   90.00
_cell.angle_beta   90.00
_cell.angle_gamma   90.00
#
_symmetry.space_group_name_H-M   'P 1'
#
loop_
_entity.id
_entity.type
_entity.pdbx_description
1 polymer ?
#
loop_
_entity_poly.entity_id
_entity_poly.type
_entity_poly.pdbx_seq_one_letter_code
_entity_poly.pdbx_strand_id
1 'polypeptide(L)'
;MSKITESALELIGGTPLLKADRYADKAGVKDATILAKLEYLNPAGSVKDRIALAMIEDAEKKGQLKPGSTIIEPTSGNTGIGLAAVATAKGYRAILTLPDTMSVERRNLLKAYGAELVLTEGAKGMKGAIAKADELAKEIDGAVILGQFVNPANPAAHKATTGPEIWDQTDGKVDIFVAGVGTGGTLTGVGEYLKEQNPDVKIVAVEPATSPVLSTGKAGAHKIQGIGAGFVPDTLNTSVYDEIIPIENEDAFDEGRAFAVSEGVLVGISSGAALKAATILAKRPENKGKNIVVLLPDSGDRYLSTALFSN
;
A
#
# COMPACT_ATOMS: atom_id res chain seq x y z
N MET A 1 30.58 8.36 -2.72
CA MET A 1 30.68 8.20 -4.18
C MET A 1 29.29 8.23 -4.76
N SER A 2 29.04 9.06 -5.77
CA SER A 2 27.77 9.05 -6.51
C SER A 2 27.68 7.71 -7.26
N LYS A 3 26.69 6.88 -6.92
CA LYS A 3 26.43 5.61 -7.60
C LYS A 3 25.46 5.87 -8.74
N ILE A 4 25.86 5.57 -9.97
CA ILE A 4 24.94 5.53 -11.10
C ILE A 4 24.08 4.28 -10.92
N THR A 5 22.74 4.44 -10.97
CA THR A 5 21.79 3.35 -10.87
C THR A 5 21.61 2.73 -12.27
N GLU A 6 21.77 1.43 -12.37
CA GLU A 6 21.72 0.71 -13.65
C GLU A 6 20.29 0.27 -14.03
N SER A 7 19.42 0.13 -13.04
CA SER A 7 18.03 -0.28 -13.24
C SER A 7 17.07 0.55 -12.39
N ALA A 8 15.90 0.86 -12.92
CA ALA A 8 14.81 1.48 -12.15
C ALA A 8 14.36 0.61 -10.95
N LEU A 9 14.60 -0.70 -11.01
CA LEU A 9 14.29 -1.63 -9.92
C LEU A 9 15.13 -1.35 -8.65
N GLU A 10 16.34 -0.84 -8.81
CA GLU A 10 17.21 -0.46 -7.68
C GLU A 10 16.72 0.79 -6.93
N LEU A 11 15.79 1.54 -7.53
CA LEU A 11 15.17 2.72 -6.90
C LEU A 11 13.96 2.36 -6.03
N ILE A 12 13.52 1.09 -6.04
CA ILE A 12 12.41 0.63 -5.22
C ILE A 12 12.88 0.50 -3.77
N GLY A 13 12.13 1.11 -2.86
CA GLY A 13 12.52 1.16 -1.44
C GLY A 13 13.43 2.33 -1.10
N GLY A 14 14.01 2.30 0.10
CA GLY A 14 14.85 3.40 0.59
C GLY A 14 14.08 4.72 0.73
N THR A 15 12.77 4.69 0.83
CA THR A 15 11.92 5.88 0.89
C THR A 15 12.17 6.67 2.17
N PRO A 16 12.05 8.01 2.15
CA PRO A 16 12.33 8.84 3.32
C PRO A 16 11.25 8.75 4.38
N LEU A 17 11.67 9.08 5.60
CA LEU A 17 10.80 9.32 6.74
C LEU A 17 10.78 10.84 7.01
N LEU A 18 9.61 11.45 6.86
CA LEU A 18 9.39 12.89 7.07
C LEU A 18 8.88 13.15 8.48
N LYS A 19 9.52 14.05 9.22
CA LYS A 19 8.96 14.60 10.46
C LYS A 19 7.88 15.60 10.11
N ALA A 20 6.63 15.28 10.37
CA ALA A 20 5.46 16.03 9.95
C ALA A 20 5.04 17.09 11.00
N ASP A 21 5.97 17.99 11.37
CA ASP A 21 5.75 18.95 12.45
C ASP A 21 4.66 19.98 12.12
N ARG A 22 4.62 20.50 10.88
CA ARG A 22 3.61 21.50 10.48
C ARG A 22 2.20 20.91 10.46
N TYR A 23 2.08 19.66 10.02
CA TYR A 23 0.83 18.93 10.06
C TYR A 23 0.42 18.66 11.51
N ALA A 24 1.33 18.16 12.34
CA ALA A 24 1.09 17.90 13.76
C ALA A 24 0.62 19.16 14.51
N ASP A 25 1.28 20.28 14.29
CA ASP A 25 0.90 21.57 14.90
C ASP A 25 -0.53 21.99 14.51
N LYS A 26 -0.87 21.94 13.21
CA LYS A 26 -2.23 22.26 12.73
C LYS A 26 -3.28 21.29 13.23
N ALA A 27 -2.94 20.02 13.36
CA ALA A 27 -3.81 19.01 13.94
C ALA A 27 -3.94 19.12 15.47
N GLY A 28 -3.20 20.02 16.13
CA GLY A 28 -3.21 20.21 17.58
C GLY A 28 -2.51 19.10 18.37
N VAL A 29 -1.56 18.41 17.75
CA VAL A 29 -0.64 17.45 18.40
C VAL A 29 0.50 18.23 19.04
N LYS A 30 0.70 18.07 20.37
CA LYS A 30 1.69 18.85 21.13
C LYS A 30 2.79 18.01 21.76
N ASP A 31 2.47 16.79 22.09
CA ASP A 31 3.31 16.00 23.00
C ASP A 31 3.86 14.69 22.38
N ALA A 32 3.54 14.40 21.11
CA ALA A 32 4.04 13.24 20.37
C ALA A 32 4.61 13.67 19.03
N THR A 33 5.45 12.84 18.41
CA THR A 33 6.04 13.09 17.10
C THR A 33 5.38 12.20 16.07
N ILE A 34 4.91 12.79 14.95
CA ILE A 34 4.40 12.05 13.78
C ILE A 34 5.50 12.00 12.73
N LEU A 35 5.86 10.77 12.33
CA LEU A 35 6.88 10.47 11.33
C LEU A 35 6.20 9.78 10.14
N ALA A 36 6.18 10.43 8.98
CA ALA A 36 5.49 9.96 7.78
C ALA A 36 6.46 9.21 6.84
N LYS A 37 6.23 7.92 6.61
CA LYS A 37 6.98 7.11 5.63
C LYS A 37 6.39 7.33 4.25
N LEU A 38 7.14 8.02 3.37
CA LEU A 38 6.64 8.54 2.08
C LEU A 38 6.83 7.52 0.96
N GLU A 39 5.92 6.55 0.83
CA GLU A 39 6.02 5.46 -0.15
C GLU A 39 5.71 5.88 -1.60
N TYR A 40 5.15 7.07 -1.82
CA TYR A 40 4.96 7.59 -3.18
C TYR A 40 6.28 7.86 -3.93
N LEU A 41 7.40 7.92 -3.22
CA LEU A 41 8.73 8.13 -3.80
C LEU A 41 9.34 6.85 -4.41
N ASN A 42 8.67 5.71 -4.34
CA ASN A 42 9.00 4.58 -5.20
C ASN A 42 8.80 4.94 -6.69
N PRO A 43 9.53 4.32 -7.63
CA PRO A 43 9.52 4.71 -9.06
C PRO A 43 8.16 4.71 -9.73
N ALA A 44 7.31 3.72 -9.43
CA ALA A 44 5.93 3.68 -9.93
C ALA A 44 4.92 4.35 -8.98
N GLY A 45 5.41 5.05 -7.94
CA GLY A 45 4.67 5.99 -7.12
C GLY A 45 3.85 5.38 -5.99
N SER A 46 4.15 4.17 -5.52
CA SER A 46 3.48 3.61 -4.36
C SER A 46 4.25 2.53 -3.62
N VAL A 47 3.79 2.21 -2.42
CA VAL A 47 4.26 1.08 -1.60
C VAL A 47 4.19 -0.27 -2.33
N LYS A 48 3.33 -0.40 -3.33
CA LYS A 48 3.12 -1.64 -4.07
C LYS A 48 4.25 -2.00 -5.03
N ASP A 49 5.12 -1.06 -5.35
CA ASP A 49 6.33 -1.33 -6.13
C ASP A 49 7.19 -2.40 -5.44
N ARG A 50 7.27 -2.33 -4.10
CA ARG A 50 8.02 -3.29 -3.29
C ARG A 50 7.51 -4.72 -3.44
N ILE A 51 6.21 -4.92 -3.30
CA ILE A 51 5.62 -6.25 -3.41
C ILE A 51 5.58 -6.75 -4.86
N ALA A 52 5.44 -5.86 -5.83
CA ALA A 52 5.52 -6.22 -7.25
C ALA A 52 6.88 -6.82 -7.57
N LEU A 53 7.96 -6.17 -7.14
CA LEU A 53 9.32 -6.70 -7.31
C LEU A 53 9.50 -8.04 -6.57
N ALA A 54 9.12 -8.08 -5.30
CA ALA A 54 9.32 -9.27 -4.46
C ALA A 54 8.54 -10.50 -4.96
N MET A 55 7.29 -10.33 -5.38
CA MET A 55 6.47 -11.43 -5.89
C MET A 55 7.00 -11.97 -7.23
N ILE A 56 7.48 -11.08 -8.10
CA ILE A 56 8.10 -11.49 -9.38
C ILE A 56 9.40 -12.23 -9.11
N GLU A 57 10.28 -11.72 -8.27
CA GLU A 57 11.56 -12.37 -7.95
C GLU A 57 11.38 -13.69 -7.20
N ASP A 58 10.38 -13.81 -6.35
CA ASP A 58 10.03 -15.08 -5.70
C ASP A 58 9.56 -16.12 -6.71
N ALA A 59 8.72 -15.72 -7.68
CA ALA A 59 8.26 -16.59 -8.75
C ALA A 59 9.41 -17.02 -9.69
N GLU A 60 10.37 -16.13 -9.96
CA GLU A 60 11.61 -16.45 -10.67
C GLU A 60 12.44 -17.51 -9.92
N LYS A 61 12.68 -17.28 -8.62
CA LYS A 61 13.44 -18.21 -7.76
C LYS A 61 12.80 -19.59 -7.68
N LYS A 62 11.47 -19.66 -7.70
CA LYS A 62 10.70 -20.92 -7.71
C LYS A 62 10.61 -21.57 -9.09
N GLY A 63 11.15 -20.93 -10.13
CA GLY A 63 11.07 -21.42 -11.51
C GLY A 63 9.67 -21.34 -12.13
N GLN A 64 8.76 -20.61 -11.51
CA GLN A 64 7.40 -20.35 -12.01
C GLN A 64 7.42 -19.33 -13.16
N LEU A 65 8.23 -18.27 -13.02
CA LEU A 65 8.49 -17.31 -14.09
C LEU A 65 9.82 -17.64 -14.78
N LYS A 66 9.77 -17.69 -16.11
CA LYS A 66 10.92 -17.90 -17.01
C LYS A 66 10.95 -16.79 -18.05
N PRO A 67 12.07 -16.53 -18.71
CA PRO A 67 12.12 -15.61 -19.84
C PRO A 67 10.99 -15.87 -20.85
N GLY A 68 10.19 -14.86 -21.16
CA GLY A 68 9.02 -14.97 -22.03
C GLY A 68 7.70 -15.36 -21.33
N SER A 69 7.71 -15.66 -20.04
CA SER A 69 6.47 -15.89 -19.27
C SER A 69 5.57 -14.66 -19.24
N THR A 70 4.27 -14.89 -19.04
CA THR A 70 3.27 -13.84 -18.89
C THR A 70 2.83 -13.73 -17.44
N ILE A 71 2.85 -12.53 -16.88
CA ILE A 71 2.28 -12.21 -15.57
C ILE A 71 0.84 -11.79 -15.76
N ILE A 72 -0.07 -12.37 -15.00
CA ILE A 72 -1.50 -12.00 -15.00
C ILE A 72 -1.87 -11.61 -13.57
N GLU A 73 -2.58 -10.49 -13.40
CA GLU A 73 -3.11 -10.12 -12.07
C GLU A 73 -4.46 -9.43 -12.20
N PRO A 74 -5.47 -9.87 -11.41
CA PRO A 74 -6.76 -9.17 -11.33
C PRO A 74 -6.64 -7.97 -10.41
N THR A 75 -6.34 -6.81 -10.97
CA THR A 75 -6.16 -5.57 -10.18
C THR A 75 -6.29 -4.33 -11.04
N SER A 76 -6.87 -3.29 -10.45
CA SER A 76 -6.96 -1.95 -11.04
C SER A 76 -6.21 -0.89 -10.23
N GLY A 77 -5.58 -1.31 -9.13
CA GLY A 77 -4.94 -0.41 -8.16
C GLY A 77 -3.43 -0.30 -8.33
N ASN A 78 -2.79 0.17 -7.27
CA ASN A 78 -1.35 0.39 -7.22
C ASN A 78 -0.53 -0.89 -7.46
N THR A 79 -1.06 -2.05 -7.09
CA THR A 79 -0.39 -3.33 -7.40
C THR A 79 -0.26 -3.55 -8.89
N GLY A 80 -1.30 -3.27 -9.68
CA GLY A 80 -1.24 -3.35 -11.13
C GLY A 80 -0.20 -2.41 -11.73
N ILE A 81 -0.10 -1.19 -11.20
CA ILE A 81 0.89 -0.20 -11.64
C ILE A 81 2.30 -0.69 -11.32
N GLY A 82 2.55 -1.15 -10.11
CA GLY A 82 3.84 -1.72 -9.71
C GLY A 82 4.23 -2.93 -10.53
N LEU A 83 3.29 -3.87 -10.75
CA LEU A 83 3.53 -5.06 -11.59
C LEU A 83 3.83 -4.69 -13.04
N ALA A 84 3.09 -3.75 -13.62
CA ALA A 84 3.35 -3.28 -14.98
C ALA A 84 4.76 -2.68 -15.11
N ALA A 85 5.14 -1.81 -14.17
CA ALA A 85 6.47 -1.19 -14.16
C ALA A 85 7.60 -2.21 -13.99
N VAL A 86 7.49 -3.12 -13.03
CA VAL A 86 8.52 -4.13 -12.77
C VAL A 86 8.58 -5.16 -13.90
N ALA A 87 7.44 -5.62 -14.41
CA ALA A 87 7.38 -6.54 -15.55
C ALA A 87 8.09 -5.97 -16.78
N THR A 88 7.79 -4.69 -17.10
CA THR A 88 8.46 -3.99 -18.21
C THR A 88 9.97 -3.89 -17.98
N ALA A 89 10.42 -3.53 -16.80
CA ALA A 89 11.84 -3.43 -16.49
C ALA A 89 12.58 -4.78 -16.55
N LYS A 90 11.88 -5.88 -16.29
CA LYS A 90 12.41 -7.26 -16.35
C LYS A 90 12.17 -7.96 -17.70
N GLY A 91 11.44 -7.32 -18.63
CA GLY A 91 11.13 -7.89 -19.96
C GLY A 91 10.03 -8.94 -19.97
N TYR A 92 9.14 -8.94 -18.97
CA TYR A 92 7.94 -9.79 -18.94
C TYR A 92 6.73 -9.12 -19.60
N ARG A 93 5.89 -9.94 -20.21
CA ARG A 93 4.55 -9.54 -20.61
C ARG A 93 3.65 -9.47 -19.37
N ALA A 94 2.88 -8.40 -19.22
CA ALA A 94 1.93 -8.23 -18.12
C ALA A 94 0.51 -8.03 -18.66
N ILE A 95 -0.44 -8.83 -18.19
CA ILE A 95 -1.87 -8.71 -18.49
C ILE A 95 -2.60 -8.40 -17.19
N LEU A 96 -3.32 -7.29 -17.15
CA LEU A 96 -4.12 -6.89 -16.00
C LEU A 96 -5.60 -6.99 -16.34
N THR A 97 -6.34 -7.74 -15.55
CA THR A 97 -7.79 -7.87 -15.70
C THR A 97 -8.49 -6.94 -14.71
N LEU A 98 -9.41 -6.13 -15.19
CA LEU A 98 -10.09 -5.11 -14.38
C LEU A 98 -11.47 -4.77 -14.96
N PRO A 99 -12.43 -4.32 -14.10
CA PRO A 99 -13.73 -3.88 -14.54
C PRO A 99 -13.66 -2.66 -15.48
N ASP A 100 -14.51 -2.59 -16.48
CA ASP A 100 -14.59 -1.48 -17.43
C ASP A 100 -15.08 -0.16 -16.81
N THR A 101 -15.57 -0.21 -15.58
CA THR A 101 -15.94 0.95 -14.76
C THR A 101 -14.73 1.69 -14.15
N MET A 102 -13.53 1.14 -14.27
CA MET A 102 -12.33 1.82 -13.81
C MET A 102 -12.04 3.09 -14.63
N SER A 103 -11.54 4.13 -13.95
CA SER A 103 -11.29 5.43 -14.58
C SER A 103 -10.33 5.32 -15.78
N VAL A 104 -10.55 6.20 -16.74
CA VAL A 104 -9.72 6.27 -17.97
C VAL A 104 -8.26 6.57 -17.61
N GLU A 105 -8.04 7.43 -16.62
CA GLU A 105 -6.71 7.82 -16.16
C GLU A 105 -5.93 6.60 -15.63
N ARG A 106 -6.57 5.74 -14.83
CA ARG A 106 -5.95 4.50 -14.35
C ARG A 106 -5.62 3.55 -15.49
N ARG A 107 -6.55 3.37 -16.43
CA ARG A 107 -6.32 2.51 -17.60
C ARG A 107 -5.17 3.04 -18.46
N ASN A 108 -5.10 4.36 -18.67
CA ASN A 108 -4.02 4.97 -19.42
C ASN A 108 -2.67 4.83 -18.71
N LEU A 109 -2.63 4.99 -17.40
CA LEU A 109 -1.40 4.81 -16.60
C LEU A 109 -0.85 3.39 -16.72
N LEU A 110 -1.71 2.37 -16.58
CA LEU A 110 -1.33 0.97 -16.72
C LEU A 110 -0.77 0.67 -18.13
N LYS A 111 -1.44 1.18 -19.17
CA LYS A 111 -0.98 1.05 -20.58
C LYS A 111 0.35 1.78 -20.83
N ALA A 112 0.55 2.94 -20.19
CA ALA A 112 1.78 3.71 -20.32
C ALA A 112 3.01 2.94 -19.78
N TYR A 113 2.80 2.09 -18.78
CA TYR A 113 3.81 1.13 -18.29
C TYR A 113 3.91 -0.15 -19.14
N GLY A 114 3.19 -0.24 -20.27
CA GLY A 114 3.28 -1.37 -21.19
C GLY A 114 2.40 -2.57 -20.86
N ALA A 115 1.50 -2.48 -19.85
CA ALA A 115 0.58 -3.56 -19.53
C ALA A 115 -0.54 -3.69 -20.57
N GLU A 116 -0.89 -4.92 -20.90
CA GLU A 116 -2.10 -5.25 -21.64
C GLU A 116 -3.30 -5.27 -20.68
N LEU A 117 -4.39 -4.61 -21.08
CA LEU A 117 -5.60 -4.57 -20.26
C LEU A 117 -6.69 -5.43 -20.84
N VAL A 118 -7.24 -6.32 -20.03
CA VAL A 118 -8.45 -7.08 -20.35
C VAL A 118 -9.58 -6.56 -19.48
N LEU A 119 -10.48 -5.81 -20.12
CA LEU A 119 -11.64 -5.23 -19.44
C LEU A 119 -12.72 -6.27 -19.29
N THR A 120 -13.30 -6.33 -18.08
CA THR A 120 -14.42 -7.21 -17.74
C THR A 120 -15.68 -6.40 -17.49
N GLU A 121 -16.83 -7.03 -17.58
CA GLU A 121 -18.13 -6.40 -17.34
C GLU A 121 -18.18 -5.77 -15.94
N GLY A 122 -18.42 -4.46 -15.86
CA GLY A 122 -18.41 -3.68 -14.62
C GLY A 122 -19.39 -4.19 -13.57
N ALA A 123 -20.56 -4.70 -13.98
CA ALA A 123 -21.56 -5.29 -13.08
C ALA A 123 -21.03 -6.49 -12.27
N LYS A 124 -20.01 -7.21 -12.78
CA LYS A 124 -19.38 -8.34 -12.10
C LYS A 124 -18.26 -7.90 -11.13
N GLY A 125 -17.87 -6.62 -11.16
CA GLY A 125 -16.84 -6.07 -10.30
C GLY A 125 -15.53 -6.88 -10.33
N MET A 126 -14.82 -6.90 -9.20
CA MET A 126 -13.55 -7.65 -9.09
C MET A 126 -13.71 -9.17 -9.23
N LYS A 127 -14.88 -9.74 -8.91
CA LYS A 127 -15.14 -11.17 -9.14
C LYS A 127 -15.04 -11.54 -10.62
N GLY A 128 -15.55 -10.67 -11.51
CA GLY A 128 -15.42 -10.86 -12.95
C GLY A 128 -13.97 -10.76 -13.42
N ALA A 129 -13.19 -9.84 -12.87
CA ALA A 129 -11.79 -9.69 -13.19
C ALA A 129 -10.95 -10.91 -12.74
N ILE A 130 -11.21 -11.44 -11.55
CA ILE A 130 -10.56 -12.66 -11.04
C ILE A 130 -10.87 -13.85 -11.93
N ALA A 131 -12.15 -14.09 -12.25
CA ALA A 131 -12.53 -15.20 -13.12
C ALA A 131 -11.87 -15.11 -14.51
N LYS A 132 -11.73 -13.91 -15.06
CA LYS A 132 -11.05 -13.68 -16.34
C LYS A 132 -9.54 -13.89 -16.25
N ALA A 133 -8.90 -13.53 -15.13
CA ALA A 133 -7.50 -13.84 -14.89
C ALA A 133 -7.26 -15.36 -14.84
N ASP A 134 -8.11 -16.09 -14.15
CA ASP A 134 -8.04 -17.55 -14.04
C ASP A 134 -8.25 -18.26 -15.41
N GLU A 135 -9.15 -17.72 -16.24
CA GLU A 135 -9.37 -18.18 -17.61
C GLU A 135 -8.10 -18.00 -18.46
N LEU A 136 -7.57 -16.79 -18.49
CA LEU A 136 -6.36 -16.45 -19.25
C LEU A 136 -5.13 -17.22 -18.79
N ALA A 137 -5.01 -17.49 -17.49
CA ALA A 137 -3.89 -18.27 -16.95
C ALA A 137 -3.93 -19.73 -17.41
N LYS A 138 -5.09 -20.26 -17.76
CA LYS A 138 -5.24 -21.62 -18.34
C LYS A 138 -5.01 -21.64 -19.85
N GLU A 139 -5.29 -20.54 -20.54
CA GLU A 139 -5.18 -20.42 -22.00
C GLU A 139 -3.76 -20.07 -22.45
N ILE A 140 -3.02 -19.30 -21.64
CA ILE A 140 -1.68 -18.80 -21.99
C ILE A 140 -0.64 -19.68 -21.31
N ASP A 141 0.11 -20.41 -22.10
CA ASP A 141 1.18 -21.28 -21.59
C ASP A 141 2.27 -20.45 -20.87
N GLY A 142 2.69 -20.95 -19.71
CA GLY A 142 3.66 -20.26 -18.85
C GLY A 142 3.16 -18.97 -18.18
N ALA A 143 1.85 -18.72 -18.18
CA ALA A 143 1.27 -17.60 -17.45
C ALA A 143 1.21 -17.86 -15.94
N VAL A 144 1.47 -16.83 -15.15
CA VAL A 144 1.48 -16.88 -13.68
C VAL A 144 0.62 -15.77 -13.10
N ILE A 145 -0.30 -16.14 -12.20
CA ILE A 145 -1.00 -15.18 -11.32
C ILE A 145 -0.21 -15.09 -10.02
N LEU A 146 0.20 -13.88 -9.64
CA LEU A 146 1.05 -13.68 -8.47
C LEU A 146 0.27 -13.67 -7.15
N GLY A 147 -0.98 -13.16 -7.16
CA GLY A 147 -1.94 -13.27 -6.06
C GLY A 147 -1.59 -12.45 -4.82
N GLN A 148 -1.68 -11.13 -4.90
CA GLN A 148 -1.27 -10.20 -3.83
C GLN A 148 -1.89 -10.47 -2.45
N PHE A 149 -3.07 -11.09 -2.38
CA PHE A 149 -3.79 -11.34 -1.11
C PHE A 149 -3.41 -12.66 -0.44
N VAL A 150 -2.70 -13.54 -1.14
CA VAL A 150 -2.36 -14.91 -0.68
C VAL A 150 -0.85 -15.18 -0.77
N ASN A 151 -0.09 -14.37 -1.47
CA ASN A 151 1.33 -14.59 -1.75
C ASN A 151 2.20 -14.17 -0.56
N PRO A 152 2.94 -15.10 0.10
CA PRO A 152 3.77 -14.78 1.25
C PRO A 152 4.96 -13.86 0.93
N ALA A 153 5.35 -13.72 -0.34
CA ALA A 153 6.37 -12.77 -0.76
C ALA A 153 5.95 -11.30 -0.49
N ASN A 154 4.65 -11.03 -0.40
CA ASN A 154 4.13 -9.71 -0.07
C ASN A 154 4.54 -9.27 1.36
N PRO A 155 4.12 -9.90 2.45
CA PRO A 155 4.59 -9.50 3.79
C PRO A 155 6.11 -9.67 3.95
N ALA A 156 6.71 -10.69 3.33
CA ALA A 156 8.15 -10.90 3.38
C ALA A 156 8.95 -9.71 2.81
N ALA A 157 8.47 -9.07 1.75
CA ALA A 157 9.09 -7.86 1.19
C ALA A 157 9.17 -6.72 2.24
N HIS A 158 8.10 -6.50 2.97
CA HIS A 158 8.05 -5.46 3.99
C HIS A 158 8.87 -5.79 5.22
N LYS A 159 8.94 -7.06 5.60
CA LYS A 159 9.80 -7.54 6.69
C LYS A 159 11.29 -7.38 6.35
N ALA A 160 11.64 -7.59 5.07
CA ALA A 160 13.02 -7.49 4.61
C ALA A 160 13.47 -6.06 4.25
N THR A 161 12.55 -5.14 3.98
CA THR A 161 12.92 -3.80 3.49
C THR A 161 12.27 -2.67 4.30
N THR A 162 10.97 -2.51 4.26
CA THR A 162 10.24 -1.40 4.90
C THR A 162 10.44 -1.36 6.41
N GLY A 163 10.39 -2.50 7.08
CA GLY A 163 10.61 -2.63 8.53
C GLY A 163 12.02 -2.18 8.94
N PRO A 164 13.09 -2.76 8.36
CA PRO A 164 14.47 -2.32 8.58
C PRO A 164 14.70 -0.84 8.30
N GLU A 165 14.18 -0.31 7.18
CA GLU A 165 14.30 1.11 6.85
C GLU A 165 13.71 2.01 7.94
N ILE A 166 12.52 1.69 8.46
CA ILE A 166 11.87 2.46 9.52
C ILE A 166 12.71 2.40 10.80
N TRP A 167 13.20 1.21 11.17
CA TRP A 167 14.03 1.01 12.35
C TRP A 167 15.31 1.83 12.29
N ASP A 168 16.03 1.75 11.17
CA ASP A 168 17.30 2.47 10.97
C ASP A 168 17.09 3.99 10.92
N GLN A 169 16.06 4.47 10.20
CA GLN A 169 15.73 5.89 10.08
C GLN A 169 15.30 6.54 11.40
N THR A 170 14.87 5.75 12.37
CA THR A 170 14.48 6.22 13.70
C THR A 170 15.53 5.96 14.77
N ASP A 171 16.70 5.41 14.41
CA ASP A 171 17.71 4.92 15.38
C ASP A 171 17.07 3.96 16.40
N GLY A 172 16.14 3.11 15.96
CA GLY A 172 15.38 2.19 16.79
C GLY A 172 14.35 2.84 17.73
N LYS A 173 14.08 4.14 17.57
CA LYS A 173 13.14 4.89 18.43
C LYS A 173 11.76 4.98 17.80
N VAL A 174 11.13 3.85 17.60
CA VAL A 174 9.74 3.72 17.11
C VAL A 174 8.89 3.16 18.25
N ASP A 175 7.86 3.89 18.66
CA ASP A 175 6.94 3.45 19.72
C ASP A 175 5.64 2.87 19.14
N ILE A 176 5.14 3.49 18.07
CA ILE A 176 3.88 3.09 17.42
C ILE A 176 4.07 3.09 15.91
N PHE A 177 3.63 2.03 15.24
CA PHE A 177 3.54 1.96 13.78
C PHE A 177 2.08 1.89 13.35
N VAL A 178 1.70 2.73 12.39
CA VAL A 178 0.33 2.86 11.88
C VAL A 178 0.30 2.60 10.38
N ALA A 179 -0.54 1.68 9.93
CA ALA A 179 -0.76 1.45 8.50
C ALA A 179 -2.18 1.01 8.18
N GLY A 180 -2.69 1.45 7.02
CA GLY A 180 -3.95 0.97 6.46
C GLY A 180 -3.85 -0.47 5.96
N VAL A 181 -4.92 -1.25 6.15
CA VAL A 181 -4.96 -2.66 5.75
C VAL A 181 -5.71 -2.84 4.44
N GLY A 182 -4.96 -3.01 3.35
CA GLY A 182 -5.47 -3.49 2.06
C GLY A 182 -5.24 -5.00 1.94
N THR A 183 -4.05 -5.41 1.50
CA THR A 183 -3.63 -6.83 1.54
C THR A 183 -3.12 -7.26 2.92
N GLY A 184 -2.81 -6.32 3.79
CA GLY A 184 -2.22 -6.61 5.11
C GLY A 184 -0.71 -6.86 5.10
N GLY A 185 -0.10 -6.99 3.93
CA GLY A 185 1.33 -7.31 3.83
C GLY A 185 2.24 -6.28 4.48
N THR A 186 1.94 -4.98 4.33
CA THR A 186 2.71 -3.91 4.97
C THR A 186 2.65 -4.01 6.48
N LEU A 187 1.43 -4.08 7.04
CA LEU A 187 1.24 -4.16 8.49
C LEU A 187 1.89 -5.40 9.09
N THR A 188 1.74 -6.55 8.41
CA THR A 188 2.34 -7.83 8.81
C THR A 188 3.86 -7.75 8.79
N GLY A 189 4.45 -7.43 7.64
CA GLY A 189 5.91 -7.50 7.49
C GLY A 189 6.65 -6.48 8.35
N VAL A 190 6.17 -5.23 8.36
CA VAL A 190 6.75 -4.18 9.22
C VAL A 190 6.52 -4.50 10.69
N GLY A 191 5.29 -4.90 11.05
CA GLY A 191 4.94 -5.20 12.43
C GLY A 191 5.73 -6.36 13.01
N GLU A 192 5.89 -7.45 12.27
CA GLU A 192 6.74 -8.59 12.68
C GLU A 192 8.19 -8.15 12.89
N TYR A 193 8.77 -7.42 11.93
CA TYR A 193 10.15 -6.94 12.06
C TYR A 193 10.32 -6.03 13.28
N LEU A 194 9.45 -5.03 13.46
CA LEU A 194 9.55 -4.10 14.58
C LEU A 194 9.41 -4.78 15.93
N LYS A 195 8.48 -5.74 16.05
CA LYS A 195 8.31 -6.52 17.29
C LYS A 195 9.46 -7.49 17.56
N GLU A 196 10.16 -7.98 16.54
CA GLU A 196 11.40 -8.74 16.70
C GLU A 196 12.54 -7.87 17.24
N GLN A 197 12.59 -6.58 16.88
CA GLN A 197 13.58 -5.64 17.39
C GLN A 197 13.21 -5.15 18.80
N ASN A 198 11.95 -4.79 19.01
CA ASN A 198 11.41 -4.34 20.28
C ASN A 198 9.94 -4.80 20.45
N PRO A 199 9.67 -5.77 21.34
CA PRO A 199 8.30 -6.28 21.54
C PRO A 199 7.29 -5.25 22.03
N ASP A 200 7.75 -4.13 22.60
CA ASP A 200 6.90 -3.07 23.14
C ASP A 200 6.37 -2.11 22.06
N VAL A 201 6.86 -2.22 20.81
CA VAL A 201 6.32 -1.42 19.68
C VAL A 201 4.87 -1.78 19.45
N LYS A 202 4.00 -0.78 19.51
CA LYS A 202 2.57 -0.94 19.26
C LYS A 202 2.28 -0.88 17.75
N ILE A 203 1.61 -1.89 17.24
CA ILE A 203 1.20 -1.97 15.82
C ILE A 203 -0.28 -1.67 15.70
N VAL A 204 -0.64 -0.68 14.89
CA VAL A 204 -2.03 -0.20 14.76
C VAL A 204 -2.51 -0.37 13.32
N ALA A 205 -3.57 -1.15 13.17
CA ALA A 205 -4.26 -1.37 11.91
C ALA A 205 -5.30 -0.28 11.67
N VAL A 206 -5.40 0.21 10.44
CA VAL A 206 -6.45 1.15 10.02
C VAL A 206 -7.37 0.48 9.01
N GLU A 207 -8.68 0.58 9.24
CA GLU A 207 -9.71 0.08 8.34
C GLU A 207 -10.81 1.14 8.11
N PRO A 208 -11.63 1.05 7.02
CA PRO A 208 -12.76 1.94 6.85
C PRO A 208 -13.86 1.68 7.88
N ALA A 209 -14.38 2.73 8.52
CA ALA A 209 -15.44 2.60 9.52
C ALA A 209 -16.74 2.00 8.96
N THR A 210 -17.01 2.21 7.66
CA THR A 210 -18.18 1.63 6.97
C THR A 210 -17.94 0.22 6.44
N SER A 211 -16.71 -0.31 6.56
CA SER A 211 -16.34 -1.68 6.22
C SER A 211 -15.38 -2.27 7.27
N PRO A 212 -15.82 -2.36 8.54
CA PRO A 212 -14.97 -2.74 9.67
C PRO A 212 -14.78 -4.26 9.77
N VAL A 213 -14.16 -4.86 8.76
CA VAL A 213 -13.99 -6.31 8.65
C VAL A 213 -13.10 -6.87 9.75
N LEU A 214 -12.01 -6.16 10.09
CA LEU A 214 -11.05 -6.64 11.08
C LEU A 214 -11.62 -6.57 12.50
N SER A 215 -12.38 -5.52 12.81
CA SER A 215 -12.93 -5.32 14.16
C SER A 215 -14.28 -6.01 14.38
N THR A 216 -15.13 -6.12 13.34
CA THR A 216 -16.52 -6.62 13.50
C THR A 216 -16.88 -7.77 12.56
N GLY A 217 -16.05 -8.13 11.60
CA GLY A 217 -16.34 -9.13 10.56
C GLY A 217 -17.31 -8.66 9.48
N LYS A 218 -17.71 -7.39 9.48
CA LYS A 218 -18.73 -6.87 8.55
C LYS A 218 -18.09 -6.08 7.41
N ALA A 219 -18.29 -6.54 6.18
CA ALA A 219 -17.92 -5.78 4.99
C ALA A 219 -19.01 -4.79 4.60
N GLY A 220 -18.62 -3.64 4.07
CA GLY A 220 -19.52 -2.60 3.58
C GLY A 220 -18.87 -1.75 2.48
N ALA A 221 -19.66 -0.89 1.84
CA ALA A 221 -19.16 0.05 0.87
C ALA A 221 -18.41 1.20 1.57
N HIS A 222 -17.28 1.61 0.99
CA HIS A 222 -16.50 2.74 1.47
C HIS A 222 -15.79 3.45 0.30
N LYS A 223 -15.24 4.63 0.56
CA LYS A 223 -14.54 5.47 -0.44
C LYS A 223 -13.04 5.54 -0.23
N ILE A 224 -12.48 4.87 0.77
CA ILE A 224 -11.04 4.89 1.08
C ILE A 224 -10.32 3.87 0.17
N GLN A 225 -9.98 4.31 -1.05
CA GLN A 225 -9.32 3.44 -2.02
C GLN A 225 -7.96 2.94 -1.49
N GLY A 226 -7.65 1.67 -1.76
CA GLY A 226 -6.37 1.04 -1.40
C GLY A 226 -6.37 0.23 -0.13
N ILE A 227 -7.40 0.36 0.72
CA ILE A 227 -7.60 -0.44 1.93
C ILE A 227 -9.02 -1.01 1.97
N GLY A 228 -9.33 -1.84 2.95
CA GLY A 228 -10.68 -2.37 3.15
C GLY A 228 -11.13 -3.32 2.04
N ALA A 229 -10.44 -4.43 1.84
CA ALA A 229 -10.72 -5.40 0.78
C ALA A 229 -12.08 -6.13 0.90
N GLY A 230 -12.76 -5.99 2.04
CA GLY A 230 -14.05 -6.64 2.31
C GLY A 230 -13.92 -8.06 2.87
N PHE A 231 -12.73 -8.52 3.09
CA PHE A 231 -12.39 -9.81 3.72
C PHE A 231 -11.05 -9.71 4.45
N VAL A 232 -10.72 -10.70 5.27
CA VAL A 232 -9.40 -10.80 5.92
C VAL A 232 -8.44 -11.51 4.96
N PRO A 233 -7.37 -10.83 4.48
CA PRO A 233 -6.42 -11.44 3.53
C PRO A 233 -5.54 -12.51 4.20
N ASP A 234 -5.13 -13.54 3.45
CA ASP A 234 -4.20 -14.57 3.93
C ASP A 234 -2.79 -13.99 4.23
N THR A 235 -2.44 -12.89 3.59
CA THR A 235 -1.19 -12.15 3.83
C THR A 235 -1.20 -11.27 5.08
N LEU A 236 -2.33 -11.21 5.80
CA LEU A 236 -2.44 -10.50 7.07
C LEU A 236 -2.24 -11.45 8.25
N ASN A 237 -1.18 -11.24 9.03
CA ASN A 237 -1.03 -11.85 10.33
C ASN A 237 -1.90 -11.10 11.35
N THR A 238 -3.05 -11.67 11.71
CA THR A 238 -4.02 -11.04 12.62
C THR A 238 -3.53 -10.96 14.08
N SER A 239 -2.43 -11.59 14.41
CA SER A 239 -1.81 -11.52 15.75
C SER A 239 -0.72 -10.45 15.87
N VAL A 240 -0.38 -9.75 14.76
CA VAL A 240 0.72 -8.79 14.77
C VAL A 240 0.30 -7.42 15.32
N TYR A 241 -0.95 -7.02 15.11
CA TYR A 241 -1.44 -5.71 15.55
C TYR A 241 -2.06 -5.77 16.95
N ASP A 242 -1.90 -4.67 17.67
CA ASP A 242 -2.36 -4.49 19.05
C ASP A 242 -3.69 -3.72 19.12
N GLU A 243 -3.98 -2.93 18.08
CA GLU A 243 -5.19 -2.09 18.00
C GLU A 243 -5.67 -1.94 16.56
N ILE A 244 -6.98 -1.77 16.40
CA ILE A 244 -7.62 -1.43 15.13
C ILE A 244 -8.31 -0.08 15.30
N ILE A 245 -8.07 0.87 14.39
CA ILE A 245 -8.75 2.16 14.37
C ILE A 245 -9.57 2.26 13.08
N PRO A 246 -10.90 2.20 13.16
CA PRO A 246 -11.76 2.46 12.02
C PRO A 246 -11.85 3.96 11.74
N ILE A 247 -11.74 4.34 10.45
CA ILE A 247 -11.72 5.74 10.01
C ILE A 247 -12.86 5.99 9.01
N GLU A 248 -13.57 7.11 9.20
CA GLU A 248 -14.62 7.56 8.29
C GLU A 248 -14.04 8.07 6.96
N ASN A 249 -14.84 7.99 5.88
CA ASN A 249 -14.40 8.45 4.57
C ASN A 249 -14.00 9.93 4.56
N GLU A 250 -14.82 10.77 5.20
CA GLU A 250 -14.61 12.23 5.25
C GLU A 250 -13.36 12.58 6.07
N ASP A 251 -13.10 11.89 7.17
CA ASP A 251 -11.87 12.06 7.94
C ASP A 251 -10.62 11.76 7.10
N ALA A 252 -10.68 10.71 6.27
CA ALA A 252 -9.57 10.38 5.38
C ALA A 252 -9.33 11.47 4.32
N PHE A 253 -10.40 12.06 3.77
CA PHE A 253 -10.29 13.17 2.81
C PHE A 253 -9.73 14.44 3.49
N ASP A 254 -10.26 14.79 4.65
CA ASP A 254 -9.85 16.00 5.39
C ASP A 254 -8.36 15.94 5.77
N GLU A 255 -7.89 14.82 6.30
CA GLU A 255 -6.49 14.68 6.70
C GLU A 255 -5.53 14.61 5.51
N GLY A 256 -5.94 14.00 4.38
CA GLY A 256 -5.16 14.03 3.14
C GLY A 256 -4.99 15.46 2.61
N ARG A 257 -6.06 16.27 2.62
CA ARG A 257 -6.00 17.70 2.27
C ARG A 257 -5.17 18.51 3.25
N ALA A 258 -5.38 18.27 4.55
CA ALA A 258 -4.64 18.95 5.61
C ALA A 258 -3.14 18.73 5.51
N PHE A 259 -2.72 17.48 5.20
CA PHE A 259 -1.30 17.14 5.02
C PHE A 259 -0.71 17.88 3.81
N ALA A 260 -1.42 17.91 2.68
CA ALA A 260 -0.96 18.60 1.47
C ALA A 260 -0.69 20.08 1.72
N VAL A 261 -1.60 20.80 2.39
CA VAL A 261 -1.46 22.25 2.67
C VAL A 261 -0.61 22.57 3.89
N SER A 262 -0.15 21.55 4.62
CA SER A 262 0.76 21.72 5.76
C SER A 262 2.19 21.41 5.39
N GLU A 263 2.44 20.27 4.78
CA GLU A 263 3.79 19.77 4.47
C GLU A 263 4.18 20.00 3.00
N GLY A 264 3.25 20.42 2.14
CA GLY A 264 3.51 20.59 0.71
C GLY A 264 3.65 19.26 -0.03
N VAL A 265 3.06 18.18 0.49
CA VAL A 265 3.14 16.82 -0.04
C VAL A 265 1.73 16.30 -0.31
N LEU A 266 1.41 16.02 -1.57
CA LEU A 266 0.15 15.38 -1.95
C LEU A 266 0.18 13.89 -1.59
N VAL A 267 -0.83 13.43 -0.87
CA VAL A 267 -0.96 12.02 -0.45
C VAL A 267 -2.34 11.47 -0.82
N GLY A 268 -2.43 10.15 -1.00
CA GLY A 268 -3.67 9.50 -1.37
C GLY A 268 -4.68 9.36 -0.23
N ILE A 269 -5.87 8.85 -0.56
CA ILE A 269 -7.00 8.73 0.39
C ILE A 269 -6.64 7.84 1.57
N SER A 270 -6.02 6.68 1.33
CA SER A 270 -5.62 5.77 2.41
C SER A 270 -4.50 6.35 3.29
N SER A 271 -3.68 7.26 2.75
CA SER A 271 -2.71 8.03 3.53
C SER A 271 -3.41 8.96 4.51
N GLY A 272 -4.47 9.63 4.07
CA GLY A 272 -5.29 10.46 4.94
C GLY A 272 -5.94 9.67 6.08
N ALA A 273 -6.44 8.47 5.79
CA ALA A 273 -6.97 7.56 6.83
C ALA A 273 -5.90 7.19 7.87
N ALA A 274 -4.69 6.84 7.42
CA ALA A 274 -3.58 6.52 8.31
C ALA A 274 -3.13 7.73 9.15
N LEU A 275 -3.08 8.92 8.54
CA LEU A 275 -2.79 10.19 9.24
C LEU A 275 -3.82 10.50 10.32
N LYS A 276 -5.11 10.30 10.05
CA LYS A 276 -6.17 10.46 11.06
C LYS A 276 -5.94 9.54 12.26
N ALA A 277 -5.67 8.28 12.02
CA ALA A 277 -5.37 7.33 13.10
C ALA A 277 -4.12 7.74 13.89
N ALA A 278 -3.04 8.16 13.21
CA ALA A 278 -1.83 8.67 13.87
C ALA A 278 -2.13 9.92 14.73
N THR A 279 -2.97 10.84 14.25
CA THR A 279 -3.39 12.03 15.00
C THR A 279 -4.21 11.66 16.23
N ILE A 280 -5.14 10.71 16.12
CA ILE A 280 -5.91 10.20 17.27
C ILE A 280 -4.96 9.63 18.33
N LEU A 281 -3.99 8.81 17.92
CA LEU A 281 -3.00 8.22 18.83
C LEU A 281 -2.10 9.28 19.46
N ALA A 282 -1.64 10.26 18.67
CA ALA A 282 -0.74 11.31 19.13
C ALA A 282 -1.36 12.25 20.20
N LYS A 283 -2.69 12.37 20.18
CA LYS A 283 -3.44 13.17 21.18
C LYS A 283 -3.74 12.44 22.48
N ARG A 284 -3.48 11.14 22.56
CA ARG A 284 -3.70 10.38 23.79
C ARG A 284 -2.64 10.72 24.83
N PRO A 285 -3.01 10.98 26.09
CA PRO A 285 -2.05 11.32 27.15
C PRO A 285 -0.95 10.28 27.37
N GLU A 286 -1.28 9.00 27.25
CA GLU A 286 -0.34 7.89 27.39
C GLU A 286 0.72 7.82 26.29
N ASN A 287 0.53 8.56 25.20
CA ASN A 287 1.46 8.61 24.06
C ASN A 287 2.35 9.86 24.08
N LYS A 288 2.35 10.61 25.19
CA LYS A 288 3.25 11.74 25.37
C LYS A 288 4.72 11.32 25.22
N GLY A 289 5.47 12.06 24.41
CA GLY A 289 6.89 11.83 24.12
C GLY A 289 7.16 10.70 23.13
N LYS A 290 6.12 10.02 22.61
CA LYS A 290 6.28 8.90 21.69
C LYS A 290 6.47 9.30 20.24
N ASN A 291 7.21 8.47 19.51
CA ASN A 291 7.39 8.52 18.07
C ASN A 291 6.36 7.59 17.39
N ILE A 292 5.49 8.17 16.58
CA ILE A 292 4.43 7.48 15.84
C ILE A 292 4.81 7.50 14.36
N VAL A 293 5.19 6.35 13.83
CA VAL A 293 5.47 6.17 12.40
C VAL A 293 4.18 5.82 11.68
N VAL A 294 3.82 6.60 10.68
CA VAL A 294 2.65 6.36 9.83
C VAL A 294 3.08 6.15 8.38
N LEU A 295 2.64 5.05 7.76
CA LEU A 295 2.96 4.77 6.38
C LEU A 295 1.92 5.41 5.44
N LEU A 296 2.42 6.22 4.49
CA LEU A 296 1.64 6.91 3.47
C LEU A 296 1.86 6.23 2.12
N PRO A 297 0.89 5.41 1.65
CA PRO A 297 1.12 4.45 0.57
C PRO A 297 1.40 5.05 -0.80
N ASP A 298 0.80 6.18 -1.17
CA ASP A 298 0.89 6.75 -2.52
C ASP A 298 0.66 8.27 -2.56
N SER A 299 0.77 8.86 -3.76
CA SER A 299 0.57 10.29 -4.02
C SER A 299 -0.90 10.63 -4.24
N GLY A 300 -1.27 11.87 -3.89
CA GLY A 300 -2.56 12.47 -4.18
C GLY A 300 -2.84 12.72 -5.67
N ASP A 301 -1.82 12.75 -6.51
CA ASP A 301 -1.96 12.97 -7.97
C ASP A 301 -2.90 11.96 -8.64
N ARG A 302 -3.02 10.77 -8.08
CA ARG A 302 -3.90 9.71 -8.56
C ARG A 302 -5.37 9.93 -8.23
N TYR A 303 -5.69 10.96 -7.44
CA TYR A 303 -7.01 11.19 -6.84
C TYR A 303 -7.56 12.58 -7.09
N LEU A 304 -6.96 13.38 -8.00
CA LEU A 304 -7.35 14.77 -8.26
C LEU A 304 -8.80 14.91 -8.73
N SER A 305 -9.35 13.91 -9.42
CA SER A 305 -10.75 13.85 -9.87
C SER A 305 -11.70 13.17 -8.88
N THR A 306 -11.24 12.87 -7.66
CA THR A 306 -12.05 12.21 -6.62
C THR A 306 -12.47 13.20 -5.54
N ALA A 307 -13.37 12.78 -4.63
CA ALA A 307 -13.79 13.56 -3.48
C ALA A 307 -12.65 14.00 -2.53
N LEU A 308 -11.43 13.48 -2.71
CA LEU A 308 -10.27 13.96 -1.97
C LEU A 308 -9.95 15.42 -2.31
N PHE A 309 -10.05 15.81 -3.59
CA PHE A 309 -9.68 17.16 -4.05
C PHE A 309 -10.78 17.89 -4.83
N SER A 310 -11.81 17.19 -5.33
CA SER A 310 -12.97 17.83 -5.95
C SER A 310 -14.05 18.06 -4.89
N ASN A 311 -14.41 19.31 -4.71
CA ASN A 311 -15.59 19.73 -3.90
C ASN A 311 -16.88 19.52 -4.69
#